data_889851ef1899d22c7b88bf34887a45d0
#
_entry.id   889851ef1899d22c7b88bf34887a45d0
#
_cell.length_a   1.000
_cell.length_b   1.000
_cell.length_c   1.000
_cell.angle_alpha   90.00
_cell.angle_beta   90.00
_cell.angle_gamma   90.00
#
_symmetry.space_group_name_H-M   'P 1'
#
loop_
_entity.id
_entity.type
_entity.pdbx_description
1 polymer ?
#
loop_
_entity_poly.entity_id
_entity_poly.type
_entity_poly.pdbx_seq_one_letter_code
_entity_poly.pdbx_strand_id
1 'polypeptide(L)'
;MLIGYARVSTEEQHLDLQLDALEQAGCAQIYKDQGISANAKKRPGFEAALEAMTEGDVFVVWKLDRAFRSLRHALDVLEEFERRNIEFRSLTDQIDTTTPMGKCMYQIRTAFAELERNLISERTKAGMAAAKRRGSILGRPRKLTDEQITWARTQRTKSPQPTITALARTLKISPKTLRLALKK
;
A
#
# COMPACT_ATOMS: atom_id res chain seq x y z
N MET A 1 -11.22 -21.34 16.62
CA MET A 1 -10.16 -21.15 17.65
C MET A 1 -9.79 -19.67 17.70
N LEU A 2 -9.25 -19.15 18.82
CA LEU A 2 -8.75 -17.77 18.88
C LEU A 2 -7.25 -17.76 18.56
N ILE A 3 -6.84 -17.02 17.53
CA ILE A 3 -5.45 -16.88 17.07
C ILE A 3 -5.02 -15.42 17.23
N GLY A 4 -4.08 -15.20 18.13
CA GLY A 4 -3.57 -13.88 18.48
C GLY A 4 -2.41 -13.45 17.59
N TYR A 5 -2.30 -12.12 17.35
CA TYR A 5 -1.12 -11.54 16.73
C TYR A 5 -0.67 -10.27 17.46
N ALA A 6 0.63 -10.22 17.76
CA ALA A 6 1.30 -9.10 18.43
C ALA A 6 2.49 -8.57 17.63
N ARG A 7 2.72 -7.25 17.64
CA ARG A 7 3.85 -6.64 16.92
C ARG A 7 4.38 -5.40 17.61
N VAL A 8 5.71 -5.26 17.61
CA VAL A 8 6.40 -4.01 17.93
C VAL A 8 7.41 -3.66 16.84
N SER A 9 7.64 -2.36 16.60
CA SER A 9 8.47 -1.86 15.51
C SER A 9 9.95 -1.78 15.85
N THR A 10 10.30 -1.81 17.11
CA THR A 10 11.70 -1.79 17.60
C THR A 10 11.93 -2.93 18.59
N GLU A 11 13.16 -3.42 18.69
CA GLU A 11 13.53 -4.48 19.64
C GLU A 11 13.43 -4.03 21.11
N GLU A 12 13.60 -2.74 21.37
CA GLU A 12 13.50 -2.13 22.69
C GLU A 12 12.06 -2.02 23.20
N GLN A 13 11.06 -2.11 22.31
CA GLN A 13 9.64 -2.10 22.69
C GLN A 13 9.21 -3.46 23.20
N HIS A 14 8.49 -3.45 24.33
CA HIS A 14 7.99 -4.68 24.95
C HIS A 14 6.65 -5.10 24.34
N LEU A 15 6.55 -6.40 24.04
CA LEU A 15 5.32 -7.03 23.58
C LEU A 15 4.39 -7.42 24.73
N ASP A 16 4.88 -7.37 25.97
CA ASP A 16 4.25 -7.98 27.15
C ASP A 16 2.77 -7.58 27.31
N LEU A 17 2.47 -6.27 27.22
CA LEU A 17 1.07 -5.80 27.30
C LEU A 17 0.15 -6.41 26.24
N GLN A 18 0.67 -6.65 25.03
CA GLN A 18 -0.12 -7.24 23.95
C GLN A 18 -0.29 -8.75 24.19
N LEU A 19 0.77 -9.42 24.63
CA LEU A 19 0.76 -10.85 24.92
C LEU A 19 -0.20 -11.15 26.08
N ASP A 20 -0.07 -10.43 27.20
CA ASP A 20 -0.95 -10.57 28.35
C ASP A 20 -2.43 -10.36 27.95
N ALA A 21 -2.72 -9.33 27.15
CA ALA A 21 -4.08 -9.06 26.71
C ALA A 21 -4.63 -10.15 25.77
N LEU A 22 -3.80 -10.72 24.89
CA LEU A 22 -4.19 -11.81 24.01
C LEU A 22 -4.37 -13.13 24.76
N GLU A 23 -3.53 -13.42 25.76
CA GLU A 23 -3.66 -14.56 26.65
C GLU A 23 -4.95 -14.46 27.49
N GLN A 24 -5.22 -13.29 28.08
CA GLN A 24 -6.47 -13.03 28.83
C GLN A 24 -7.71 -13.13 27.92
N ALA A 25 -7.60 -12.80 26.65
CA ALA A 25 -8.68 -12.97 25.68
C ALA A 25 -8.92 -14.45 25.32
N GLY A 26 -8.04 -15.38 25.75
CA GLY A 26 -8.16 -16.81 25.52
C GLY A 26 -7.58 -17.26 24.17
N CYS A 27 -6.61 -16.55 23.60
CA CYS A 27 -5.94 -16.99 22.37
C CYS A 27 -5.19 -18.31 22.60
N ALA A 28 -5.51 -19.32 21.79
CA ALA A 28 -4.87 -20.64 21.86
C ALA A 28 -3.46 -20.63 21.26
N GLN A 29 -3.23 -19.75 20.29
CA GLN A 29 -1.93 -19.55 19.65
C GLN A 29 -1.69 -18.05 19.47
N ILE A 30 -0.46 -17.60 19.70
CA ILE A 30 -0.08 -16.20 19.51
C ILE A 30 1.15 -16.13 18.64
N TYR A 31 1.01 -15.49 17.49
CA TYR A 31 2.10 -15.19 16.56
C TYR A 31 2.64 -13.79 16.85
N LYS A 32 3.96 -13.59 16.66
CA LYS A 32 4.59 -12.32 16.98
C LYS A 32 5.63 -11.91 15.96
N ASP A 33 5.73 -10.59 15.76
CA ASP A 33 6.80 -9.91 15.02
C ASP A 33 7.44 -8.86 15.92
N GLN A 34 8.68 -9.08 16.33
CA GLN A 34 9.46 -8.13 17.15
C GLN A 34 10.51 -7.43 16.30
N GLY A 35 10.68 -6.10 16.49
CA GLY A 35 11.60 -5.30 15.69
C GLY A 35 11.15 -5.09 14.23
N ILE A 36 9.90 -5.42 13.91
CA ILE A 36 9.37 -5.38 12.54
C ILE A 36 8.29 -4.31 12.41
N SER A 37 8.53 -3.31 11.54
CA SER A 37 7.54 -2.27 11.25
C SER A 37 6.29 -2.86 10.55
N ALA A 38 5.13 -2.25 10.80
CA ALA A 38 3.91 -2.59 10.05
C ALA A 38 4.07 -2.44 8.53
N ASN A 39 4.95 -1.53 8.08
CA ASN A 39 5.25 -1.29 6.66
C ASN A 39 6.35 -2.21 6.09
N ALA A 40 6.92 -3.11 6.88
CA ALA A 40 7.92 -4.06 6.40
C ALA A 40 7.35 -4.96 5.29
N LYS A 41 8.16 -5.27 4.29
CA LYS A 41 7.76 -6.15 3.17
C LYS A 41 7.45 -7.57 3.62
N LYS A 42 8.19 -8.06 4.62
CA LYS A 42 8.01 -9.41 5.20
C LYS A 42 7.69 -9.27 6.68
N ARG A 43 6.67 -9.97 7.10
CA ARG A 43 6.21 -10.09 8.49
C ARG A 43 5.91 -11.56 8.77
N PRO A 44 6.97 -12.35 9.09
CA PRO A 44 6.83 -13.82 9.17
C PRO A 44 5.80 -14.27 10.19
N GLY A 45 5.68 -13.57 11.34
CA GLY A 45 4.66 -13.88 12.33
C GLY A 45 3.24 -13.58 11.82
N PHE A 46 3.04 -12.48 11.11
CA PHE A 46 1.74 -12.15 10.51
C PHE A 46 1.36 -13.15 9.41
N GLU A 47 2.31 -13.45 8.52
CA GLU A 47 2.11 -14.39 7.42
C GLU A 47 1.78 -15.79 7.96
N ALA A 48 2.53 -16.27 8.95
CA ALA A 48 2.27 -17.55 9.61
C ALA A 48 0.90 -17.60 10.33
N ALA A 49 0.48 -16.49 10.96
CA ALA A 49 -0.85 -16.40 11.55
C ALA A 49 -1.96 -16.55 10.49
N LEU A 50 -1.82 -15.87 9.34
CA LEU A 50 -2.79 -15.97 8.24
C LEU A 50 -2.87 -17.37 7.61
N GLU A 51 -1.72 -18.05 7.52
CA GLU A 51 -1.64 -19.42 6.98
C GLU A 51 -2.23 -20.46 7.94
N ALA A 52 -2.05 -20.27 9.24
CA ALA A 52 -2.55 -21.21 10.25
C ALA A 52 -4.07 -21.17 10.44
N MET A 53 -4.73 -20.08 10.05
CA MET A 53 -6.17 -19.91 10.26
C MET A 53 -7.01 -20.71 9.27
N THR A 54 -8.08 -21.30 9.80
CA THR A 54 -9.10 -22.05 9.07
C THR A 54 -10.49 -21.43 9.28
N GLU A 55 -11.48 -21.92 8.56
CA GLU A 55 -12.89 -21.53 8.71
C GLU A 55 -13.36 -21.65 10.17
N GLY A 56 -14.04 -20.62 10.66
CA GLY A 56 -14.55 -20.54 12.02
C GLY A 56 -13.52 -20.07 13.06
N ASP A 57 -12.27 -19.78 12.65
CA ASP A 57 -11.28 -19.19 13.54
C ASP A 57 -11.52 -17.68 13.72
N VAL A 58 -10.98 -17.11 14.80
CA VAL A 58 -11.06 -15.69 15.10
C VAL A 58 -9.63 -15.12 15.17
N PHE A 59 -9.32 -14.17 14.33
CA PHE A 59 -8.06 -13.43 14.39
C PHE A 59 -8.17 -12.30 15.41
N VAL A 60 -7.36 -12.37 16.46
CA VAL A 60 -7.40 -11.44 17.59
C VAL A 60 -6.14 -10.57 17.61
N VAL A 61 -6.33 -9.26 17.71
CA VAL A 61 -5.23 -8.29 17.87
C VAL A 61 -5.50 -7.38 19.06
N TRP A 62 -4.45 -6.88 19.68
CA TRP A 62 -4.62 -5.87 20.73
C TRP A 62 -5.19 -4.57 20.17
N LYS A 63 -4.68 -4.11 18.99
CA LYS A 63 -5.11 -2.91 18.30
C LYS A 63 -4.88 -3.04 16.79
N LEU A 64 -5.72 -2.39 15.97
CA LEU A 64 -5.64 -2.45 14.50
C LEU A 64 -4.26 -2.10 13.94
N ASP A 65 -3.60 -1.07 14.48
CA ASP A 65 -2.30 -0.60 14.01
C ASP A 65 -1.15 -1.58 14.30
N ARG A 66 -1.39 -2.57 15.14
CA ARG A 66 -0.43 -3.68 15.37
C ARG A 66 -0.41 -4.63 14.18
N ALA A 67 -1.58 -4.97 13.61
CA ALA A 67 -1.70 -5.91 12.51
C ALA A 67 -1.61 -5.24 11.14
N PHE A 68 -2.20 -4.06 10.96
CA PHE A 68 -2.40 -3.47 9.65
C PHE A 68 -1.52 -2.24 9.42
N ARG A 69 -1.05 -2.07 8.16
CA ARG A 69 -0.20 -0.94 7.73
C ARG A 69 -1.00 0.34 7.49
N SER A 70 -2.27 0.18 7.14
CA SER A 70 -3.20 1.26 6.81
C SER A 70 -4.62 0.74 6.92
N LEU A 71 -5.59 1.64 6.95
CA LEU A 71 -7.00 1.28 6.91
C LEU A 71 -7.33 0.44 5.66
N ARG A 72 -6.79 0.80 4.50
CA ARG A 72 -6.98 0.02 3.27
C ARG A 72 -6.50 -1.42 3.42
N HIS A 73 -5.29 -1.61 3.93
CA HIS A 73 -4.76 -2.96 4.17
C HIS A 73 -5.62 -3.75 5.18
N ALA A 74 -6.17 -3.07 6.20
CA ALA A 74 -7.11 -3.71 7.11
C ALA A 74 -8.37 -4.19 6.36
N LEU A 75 -8.95 -3.34 5.50
CA LEU A 75 -10.13 -3.69 4.72
C LEU A 75 -9.87 -4.86 3.76
N ASP A 76 -8.74 -4.82 3.03
CA ASP A 76 -8.36 -5.88 2.09
C ASP A 76 -8.21 -7.23 2.81
N VAL A 77 -7.59 -7.25 4.01
CA VAL A 77 -7.42 -8.49 4.80
C VAL A 77 -8.75 -8.96 5.41
N LEU A 78 -9.58 -8.04 5.90
CA LEU A 78 -10.86 -8.39 6.51
C LEU A 78 -11.88 -8.88 5.46
N GLU A 79 -11.82 -8.39 4.23
CA GLU A 79 -12.57 -8.94 3.10
C GLU A 79 -12.12 -10.38 2.77
N GLU A 80 -10.82 -10.66 2.84
CA GLU A 80 -10.31 -12.03 2.70
C GLU A 80 -10.79 -12.93 3.85
N PHE A 81 -10.83 -12.42 5.07
CA PHE A 81 -11.35 -13.16 6.23
C PHE A 81 -12.83 -13.51 6.04
N GLU A 82 -13.64 -12.57 5.58
CA GLU A 82 -15.06 -12.81 5.30
C GLU A 82 -15.23 -13.91 4.25
N ARG A 83 -14.46 -13.91 3.15
CA ARG A 83 -14.47 -14.98 2.13
C ARG A 83 -14.05 -16.35 2.68
N ARG A 84 -13.19 -16.38 3.68
CA ARG A 84 -12.70 -17.60 4.33
C ARG A 84 -13.52 -18.00 5.56
N ASN A 85 -14.61 -17.29 5.88
CA ASN A 85 -15.37 -17.43 7.12
C ASN A 85 -14.49 -17.34 8.38
N ILE A 86 -13.51 -16.44 8.39
CA ILE A 86 -12.67 -16.10 9.52
C ILE A 86 -13.22 -14.83 10.16
N GLU A 87 -13.37 -14.83 11.47
CA GLU A 87 -13.82 -13.66 12.21
C GLU A 87 -12.62 -12.81 12.69
N PHE A 88 -12.88 -11.56 13.04
CA PHE A 88 -11.86 -10.62 13.49
C PHE A 88 -12.26 -9.94 14.79
N ARG A 89 -11.30 -9.77 15.72
CA ARG A 89 -11.50 -9.06 16.97
C ARG A 89 -10.31 -8.17 17.31
N SER A 90 -10.57 -6.88 17.55
CA SER A 90 -9.60 -5.95 18.15
C SER A 90 -10.00 -5.67 19.59
N LEU A 91 -9.09 -5.89 20.53
CA LEU A 91 -9.40 -5.79 21.96
C LEU A 91 -9.64 -4.32 22.40
N THR A 92 -8.94 -3.36 21.79
CA THR A 92 -9.04 -1.94 22.19
C THR A 92 -9.90 -1.07 21.26
N ASP A 93 -10.05 -1.47 19.98
CA ASP A 93 -10.79 -0.66 19.00
C ASP A 93 -12.29 -0.96 18.97
N GLN A 94 -12.79 -1.82 19.84
CA GLN A 94 -14.19 -2.25 19.93
C GLN A 94 -14.75 -2.79 18.60
N ILE A 95 -13.89 -3.46 17.82
CA ILE A 95 -14.27 -4.12 16.58
C ILE A 95 -14.28 -5.63 16.86
N ASP A 96 -15.45 -6.24 16.71
CA ASP A 96 -15.65 -7.65 16.94
C ASP A 96 -16.67 -8.18 15.92
N THR A 97 -16.18 -8.80 14.84
CA THR A 97 -17.04 -9.31 13.77
C THR A 97 -17.75 -10.61 14.17
N THR A 98 -17.44 -11.19 15.33
CA THR A 98 -18.17 -12.36 15.85
C THR A 98 -19.59 -11.97 16.29
N THR A 99 -19.86 -10.67 16.50
CA THR A 99 -21.17 -10.15 16.89
C THR A 99 -21.88 -9.47 15.72
N PRO A 100 -23.21 -9.58 15.59
CA PRO A 100 -23.97 -8.86 14.54
C PRO A 100 -23.74 -7.35 14.57
N MET A 101 -23.66 -6.74 15.77
CA MET A 101 -23.42 -5.32 15.96
C MET A 101 -22.01 -4.95 15.50
N GLY A 102 -20.99 -5.75 15.82
CA GLY A 102 -19.62 -5.52 15.39
C GLY A 102 -19.46 -5.67 13.86
N LYS A 103 -20.13 -6.62 13.22
CA LYS A 103 -20.21 -6.71 11.75
C LYS A 103 -20.82 -5.45 11.14
N CYS A 104 -21.95 -4.97 11.70
CA CYS A 104 -22.60 -3.75 11.25
C CYS A 104 -21.66 -2.54 11.40
N MET A 105 -21.02 -2.36 12.54
CA MET A 105 -20.06 -1.27 12.78
C MET A 105 -18.86 -1.34 11.85
N TYR A 106 -18.35 -2.53 11.56
CA TYR A 106 -17.28 -2.73 10.57
C TYR A 106 -17.73 -2.29 9.17
N GLN A 107 -18.92 -2.71 8.72
CA GLN A 107 -19.46 -2.33 7.41
C GLN A 107 -19.65 -0.80 7.29
N ILE A 108 -20.15 -0.16 8.33
CA ILE A 108 -20.29 1.31 8.38
C ILE A 108 -18.91 1.99 8.22
N ARG A 109 -17.90 1.54 8.97
CA ARG A 109 -16.53 2.10 8.86
C ARG A 109 -15.93 1.88 7.48
N THR A 110 -16.19 0.73 6.87
CA THR A 110 -15.77 0.43 5.49
C THR A 110 -16.41 1.38 4.48
N ALA A 111 -17.71 1.59 4.58
CA ALA A 111 -18.44 2.53 3.73
C ALA A 111 -17.93 3.98 3.87
N PHE A 112 -17.64 4.44 5.09
CA PHE A 112 -17.04 5.77 5.31
C PHE A 112 -15.64 5.89 4.70
N ALA A 113 -14.79 4.87 4.84
CA ALA A 113 -13.45 4.86 4.25
C ALA A 113 -13.48 4.89 2.71
N GLU A 114 -14.45 4.21 2.11
CA GLU A 114 -14.68 4.26 0.66
C GLU A 114 -15.19 5.63 0.20
N LEU A 115 -16.14 6.21 0.93
CA LEU A 115 -16.64 7.57 0.66
C LEU A 115 -15.50 8.59 0.73
N GLU A 116 -14.68 8.56 1.77
CA GLU A 116 -13.53 9.48 1.91
C GLU A 116 -12.56 9.35 0.73
N ARG A 117 -12.25 8.11 0.30
CA ARG A 117 -11.41 7.84 -0.88
C ARG A 117 -12.00 8.44 -2.15
N ASN A 118 -13.30 8.28 -2.36
CA ASN A 118 -14.00 8.80 -3.53
C ASN A 118 -13.98 10.33 -3.55
N LEU A 119 -14.24 10.98 -2.41
CA LEU A 119 -14.16 12.44 -2.27
C LEU A 119 -12.75 12.98 -2.54
N ILE A 120 -11.70 12.32 -2.04
CA ILE A 120 -10.30 12.68 -2.33
C ILE A 120 -10.00 12.53 -3.83
N SER A 121 -10.45 11.44 -4.46
CA SER A 121 -10.29 11.19 -5.89
C SER A 121 -10.98 12.28 -6.74
N GLU A 122 -12.20 12.64 -6.39
CA GLU A 122 -12.96 13.69 -7.07
C GLU A 122 -12.27 15.06 -6.93
N ARG A 123 -11.84 15.44 -5.73
CA ARG A 123 -11.09 16.70 -5.50
C ARG A 123 -9.80 16.72 -6.32
N THR A 124 -9.07 15.59 -6.36
CA THR A 124 -7.83 15.47 -7.12
C THR A 124 -8.09 15.61 -8.61
N LYS A 125 -9.12 14.94 -9.15
CA LYS A 125 -9.51 15.05 -10.57
C LYS A 125 -9.93 16.47 -10.92
N ALA A 126 -10.74 17.11 -10.08
CA ALA A 126 -11.16 18.51 -10.26
C ALA A 126 -9.96 19.47 -10.22
N GLY A 127 -9.02 19.28 -9.28
CA GLY A 127 -7.79 20.06 -9.18
C GLY A 127 -6.89 19.90 -10.42
N MET A 128 -6.71 18.66 -10.90
CA MET A 128 -5.97 18.39 -12.13
C MET A 128 -6.63 19.03 -13.36
N ALA A 129 -7.96 18.94 -13.48
CA ALA A 129 -8.69 19.58 -14.58
C ALA A 129 -8.54 21.11 -14.54
N ALA A 130 -8.61 21.73 -13.37
CA ALA A 130 -8.39 23.15 -13.19
C ALA A 130 -6.93 23.57 -13.53
N ALA A 131 -5.94 22.79 -13.11
CA ALA A 131 -4.53 23.02 -13.45
C ALA A 131 -4.30 22.91 -14.97
N LYS A 132 -4.90 21.92 -15.63
CA LYS A 132 -4.83 21.76 -17.09
C LYS A 132 -5.43 22.97 -17.82
N ARG A 133 -6.59 23.49 -17.36
CA ARG A 133 -7.19 24.72 -17.94
C ARG A 133 -6.30 25.96 -17.78
N ARG A 134 -5.50 26.05 -16.73
CA ARG A 134 -4.50 27.12 -16.51
C ARG A 134 -3.19 26.89 -17.29
N GLY A 135 -3.11 25.88 -18.17
CA GLY A 135 -1.94 25.59 -18.99
C GLY A 135 -0.86 24.74 -18.30
N SER A 136 -1.12 24.21 -17.10
CA SER A 136 -0.16 23.34 -16.43
C SER A 136 -0.07 21.98 -17.14
N ILE A 137 1.16 21.53 -17.43
CA ILE A 137 1.45 20.22 -17.99
C ILE A 137 1.44 19.23 -16.84
N LEU A 138 0.43 18.33 -16.83
CA LEU A 138 0.31 17.29 -15.82
C LEU A 138 1.20 16.09 -16.14
N GLY A 139 1.71 15.45 -15.09
CA GLY A 139 2.52 14.23 -15.19
C GLY A 139 4.01 14.51 -15.04
N ARG A 140 4.82 13.47 -15.32
CA ARG A 140 6.27 13.57 -15.21
C ARG A 140 6.82 14.51 -16.28
N PRO A 141 7.66 15.51 -15.92
CA PRO A 141 8.29 16.40 -16.90
C PRO A 141 9.03 15.60 -17.98
N ARG A 142 8.95 16.08 -19.21
CA ARG A 142 9.71 15.47 -20.31
C ARG A 142 11.21 15.65 -20.04
N LYS A 143 11.99 14.60 -20.24
CA LYS A 143 13.46 14.63 -20.08
C LYS A 143 14.16 15.42 -21.19
N LEU A 144 13.50 15.66 -22.30
CA LEU A 144 14.01 16.38 -23.46
C LEU A 144 13.06 17.52 -23.82
N THR A 145 13.63 18.67 -24.14
CA THR A 145 12.92 19.78 -24.77
C THR A 145 12.69 19.52 -26.26
N ASP A 146 11.73 20.20 -26.85
CA ASP A 146 11.46 20.10 -28.30
C ASP A 146 12.68 20.54 -29.13
N GLU A 147 13.45 21.54 -28.66
CA GLU A 147 14.72 21.96 -29.24
C GLU A 147 15.78 20.86 -29.26
N GLN A 148 15.92 20.14 -28.14
CA GLN A 148 16.85 19.02 -28.03
C GLN A 148 16.45 17.84 -28.93
N ILE A 149 15.16 17.62 -29.11
CA ILE A 149 14.65 16.59 -30.05
C ILE A 149 14.95 17.00 -31.49
N THR A 150 14.69 18.27 -31.86
CA THR A 150 14.96 18.82 -33.17
C THR A 150 16.46 18.77 -33.48
N TRP A 151 17.30 19.19 -32.52
CA TRP A 151 18.75 19.08 -32.63
C TRP A 151 19.19 17.64 -32.90
N ALA A 152 18.68 16.68 -32.14
CA ALA A 152 19.02 15.25 -32.31
C ALA A 152 18.58 14.71 -33.68
N ARG A 153 17.43 15.14 -34.20
CA ARG A 153 16.97 14.81 -35.57
C ARG A 153 17.93 15.37 -36.61
N THR A 154 18.32 16.65 -36.51
CA THR A 154 19.27 17.32 -37.44
C THR A 154 20.64 16.64 -37.40
N GLN A 155 21.14 16.25 -36.21
CA GLN A 155 22.42 15.53 -36.15
C GLN A 155 22.37 14.18 -36.90
N ARG A 156 21.23 13.52 -36.91
CA ARG A 156 21.06 12.24 -37.63
C ARG A 156 21.00 12.35 -39.16
N THR A 157 20.86 13.56 -39.72
CA THR A 157 20.94 13.79 -41.18
C THR A 157 22.36 14.08 -41.68
N LYS A 158 23.33 14.24 -40.75
CA LYS A 158 24.73 14.54 -41.12
C LYS A 158 25.45 13.25 -41.52
N SER A 159 26.50 13.43 -42.37
CA SER A 159 27.44 12.37 -42.73
C SER A 159 28.82 12.67 -42.13
N PRO A 160 29.46 11.71 -41.37
CA PRO A 160 28.94 10.40 -40.98
C PRO A 160 27.80 10.50 -39.93
N GLN A 161 26.82 9.61 -40.05
CA GLN A 161 25.65 9.64 -39.16
C GLN A 161 26.00 9.23 -37.71
N PRO A 162 25.80 10.09 -36.69
CA PRO A 162 26.11 9.73 -35.33
C PRO A 162 25.11 8.68 -34.79
N THR A 163 25.63 7.78 -33.95
CA THR A 163 24.79 6.74 -33.32
C THR A 163 23.83 7.33 -32.27
N ILE A 164 22.68 6.68 -32.07
CA ILE A 164 21.72 7.07 -30.99
C ILE A 164 22.41 7.08 -29.63
N THR A 165 23.34 6.16 -29.39
CA THR A 165 24.11 6.07 -28.14
C THR A 165 25.00 7.30 -27.94
N ALA A 166 25.68 7.78 -28.98
CA ALA A 166 26.53 8.97 -28.93
C ALA A 166 25.68 10.23 -28.63
N LEU A 167 24.58 10.42 -29.37
CA LEU A 167 23.67 11.54 -29.15
C LEU A 167 23.00 11.50 -27.75
N ALA A 168 22.64 10.33 -27.25
CA ALA A 168 22.07 10.18 -25.93
C ALA A 168 23.08 10.52 -24.82
N ARG A 169 24.37 10.21 -25.01
CA ARG A 169 25.46 10.59 -24.10
C ARG A 169 25.62 12.10 -24.03
N THR A 170 25.60 12.80 -25.18
CA THR A 170 25.67 14.26 -25.26
C THR A 170 24.49 14.91 -24.51
N LEU A 171 23.29 14.36 -24.63
CA LEU A 171 22.09 14.86 -23.96
C LEU A 171 21.93 14.35 -22.51
N LYS A 172 22.89 13.58 -21.99
CA LYS A 172 22.88 12.99 -20.64
C LYS A 172 21.61 12.20 -20.32
N ILE A 173 21.12 11.44 -21.29
CA ILE A 173 19.91 10.58 -21.17
C ILE A 173 20.20 9.15 -21.61
N SER A 174 19.27 8.23 -21.33
CA SER A 174 19.40 6.86 -21.84
C SER A 174 19.12 6.78 -23.36
N PRO A 175 19.81 5.90 -24.11
CA PRO A 175 19.54 5.66 -25.53
C PRO A 175 18.08 5.28 -25.82
N LYS A 176 17.45 4.56 -24.87
CA LYS A 176 16.02 4.18 -24.94
C LYS A 176 15.12 5.41 -24.91
N THR A 177 15.41 6.39 -24.04
CA THR A 177 14.65 7.65 -23.94
C THR A 177 14.73 8.46 -25.24
N LEU A 178 15.95 8.59 -25.81
CA LEU A 178 16.14 9.31 -27.07
C LEU A 178 15.43 8.59 -28.23
N ARG A 179 15.53 7.26 -28.32
CA ARG A 179 14.86 6.48 -29.38
C ARG A 179 13.35 6.67 -29.36
N LEU A 180 12.74 6.69 -28.15
CA LEU A 180 11.30 6.93 -28.00
C LEU A 180 10.91 8.36 -28.36
N ALA A 181 11.73 9.35 -28.04
CA ALA A 181 11.48 10.75 -28.38
C ALA A 181 11.60 11.03 -29.90
N LEU A 182 12.49 10.33 -30.59
CA LEU A 182 12.68 10.46 -32.04
C LEU A 182 11.59 9.75 -32.87
N LYS A 183 10.87 8.76 -32.28
CA LYS A 183 9.78 8.04 -32.96
C LYS A 183 8.44 8.81 -32.97
N LYS A 184 8.28 9.79 -32.10
CA LYS A 184 7.13 10.73 -32.08
C LYS A 184 7.37 11.90 -33.01
#